data_74c98edb80660ecfac1136cc7ed9ed93
#
_entry.id   74c98edb80660ecfac1136cc7ed9ed93
#
_cell.length_a   1.000
_cell.length_b   1.000
_cell.length_c   1.000
_cell.angle_alpha   90.00
_cell.angle_beta   90.00
_cell.angle_gamma   90.00
#
_symmetry.space_group_name_H-M   'P 1'
#
loop_
_entity.id
_entity.type
_entity.pdbx_description
1 polymer ?
#
loop_
_entity_poly.entity_id
_entity_poly.type
_entity_poly.pdbx_seq_one_letter_code
_entity_poly.pdbx_strand_id
1 'polypeptide(L)'
;MNALWSYFWPAFAAGLLIGAVAGLIAFRRRKKRNVVLAAGFVATLALAALWHGPLGGADRFTVLVERTARQVLDVYEMPKVTARLHHGPLSRRLVLAGPADAFQTAELVRLMSAVPGVSRAQWSASPAGPPLILEGAGAALMGFLLGLLLAYLVELRRRYNAQWNW
;
A
#
# COMPACT_ATOMS: atom_id res chain seq x y z
N MET A 1 8.28 -12.25 -5.93
CA MET A 1 7.79 -11.41 -4.80
C MET A 1 6.39 -10.93 -5.17
N ASN A 2 5.44 -10.93 -4.22
CA ASN A 2 4.07 -10.49 -4.47
C ASN A 2 4.04 -8.94 -4.60
N ALA A 3 3.38 -8.41 -5.63
CA ALA A 3 3.28 -6.97 -5.89
C ALA A 3 2.71 -6.17 -4.68
N LEU A 4 1.79 -6.76 -3.93
CA LEU A 4 1.25 -6.16 -2.70
C LEU A 4 2.32 -5.93 -1.65
N TRP A 5 3.16 -6.92 -1.39
CA TRP A 5 4.24 -6.81 -0.40
C TRP A 5 5.27 -5.76 -0.79
N SER A 6 5.66 -5.72 -2.07
CA SER A 6 6.67 -4.77 -2.54
C SER A 6 6.22 -3.31 -2.45
N TYR A 7 4.91 -3.04 -2.51
CA TYR A 7 4.37 -1.69 -2.42
C TYR A 7 3.97 -1.29 -0.99
N PHE A 8 3.17 -2.12 -0.30
CA PHE A 8 2.58 -1.74 0.99
C PHE A 8 3.54 -1.90 2.16
N TRP A 9 4.44 -2.88 2.13
CA TRP A 9 5.35 -3.12 3.25
C TRP A 9 6.34 -1.99 3.53
N PRO A 10 7.00 -1.37 2.53
CA PRO A 10 7.87 -0.22 2.79
C PRO A 10 7.12 0.97 3.39
N ALA A 11 5.91 1.26 2.89
CA ALA A 11 5.07 2.34 3.42
C ALA A 11 4.67 2.08 4.88
N PHE A 12 4.24 0.84 5.19
CA PHE A 12 3.89 0.42 6.54
C PHE A 12 5.09 0.48 7.50
N ALA A 13 6.25 -0.06 7.09
CA ALA A 13 7.46 -0.07 7.91
C ALA A 13 7.96 1.34 8.21
N ALA A 14 7.92 2.23 7.22
CA ALA A 14 8.27 3.63 7.38
C ALA A 14 7.33 4.34 8.37
N GLY A 15 6.01 4.13 8.23
CA GLY A 15 5.02 4.63 9.18
C GLY A 15 5.28 4.14 10.60
N LEU A 16 5.56 2.85 10.77
CA LEU A 16 5.86 2.24 12.05
C LEU A 16 7.09 2.87 12.72
N LEU A 17 8.17 3.08 11.99
CA LEU A 17 9.38 3.72 12.49
C LEU A 17 9.11 5.17 12.93
N ILE A 18 8.41 5.95 12.08
CA ILE A 18 8.05 7.34 12.40
C ILE A 18 7.15 7.37 13.65
N GLY A 19 6.16 6.49 13.72
CA GLY A 19 5.25 6.39 14.85
C GLY A 19 5.97 6.04 16.15
N ALA A 20 6.90 5.07 16.11
CA ALA A 20 7.70 4.70 17.27
C ALA A 20 8.57 5.87 17.77
N VAL A 21 9.28 6.55 16.88
CA VAL A 21 10.13 7.71 17.23
C VAL A 21 9.28 8.87 17.74
N ALA A 22 8.22 9.24 17.05
CA ALA A 22 7.31 10.31 17.47
C ALA A 22 6.68 10.00 18.84
N GLY A 23 6.26 8.74 19.05
CA GLY A 23 5.69 8.30 20.32
C GLY A 23 6.69 8.36 21.46
N LEU A 24 7.92 7.86 21.28
CA LEU A 24 8.96 7.94 22.31
C LEU A 24 9.27 9.37 22.74
N ILE A 25 9.29 10.32 21.79
CA ILE A 25 9.53 11.74 22.08
C ILE A 25 8.28 12.35 22.76
N ALA A 26 7.09 12.12 22.22
CA ALA A 26 5.83 12.71 22.67
C ALA A 26 5.46 12.27 24.09
N PHE A 27 5.64 11.00 24.45
CA PHE A 27 5.29 10.47 25.75
C PHE A 27 6.29 10.86 26.84
N ARG A 28 7.52 11.22 26.48
CA ARG A 28 8.51 11.78 27.39
C ARG A 28 8.35 13.28 27.62
N ARG A 29 7.96 14.05 26.57
CA ARG A 29 7.88 15.52 26.60
C ARG A 29 6.44 16.01 26.55
N ARG A 30 5.71 15.96 27.68
CA ARG A 30 4.28 16.34 27.76
C ARG A 30 3.96 17.70 27.12
N LYS A 31 4.81 18.72 27.34
CA LYS A 31 4.57 20.10 26.86
C LYS A 31 4.51 20.24 25.33
N LYS A 32 5.20 19.35 24.56
CA LYS A 32 5.26 19.38 23.10
C LYS A 32 4.58 18.16 22.44
N ARG A 33 3.82 17.39 23.21
CA ARG A 33 3.24 16.11 22.77
C ARG A 33 2.45 16.25 21.46
N ASN A 34 1.49 17.17 21.42
CA ASN A 34 0.61 17.31 20.26
C ASN A 34 1.36 17.78 19.00
N VAL A 35 2.36 18.65 19.15
CA VAL A 35 3.20 19.12 18.03
C VAL A 35 4.01 17.96 17.45
N VAL A 36 4.63 17.14 18.31
CA VAL A 36 5.43 15.98 17.85
C VAL A 36 4.56 14.94 17.17
N LEU A 37 3.36 14.67 17.70
CA LEU A 37 2.43 13.72 17.09
C LEU A 37 1.92 14.24 15.73
N ALA A 38 1.57 15.52 15.64
CA ALA A 38 1.16 16.14 14.38
C ALA A 38 2.28 16.14 13.34
N ALA A 39 3.51 16.47 13.74
CA ALA A 39 4.67 16.41 12.86
C ALA A 39 4.95 14.99 12.36
N GLY A 40 4.86 13.98 13.23
CA GLY A 40 5.00 12.57 12.87
C GLY A 40 3.92 12.10 11.89
N PHE A 41 2.67 12.51 12.11
CA PHE A 41 1.56 12.23 11.21
C PHE A 41 1.80 12.82 9.81
N VAL A 42 2.14 14.11 9.74
CA VAL A 42 2.45 14.79 8.48
C VAL A 42 3.64 14.15 7.76
N ALA A 43 4.71 13.83 8.50
CA ALA A 43 5.88 13.14 7.95
C ALA A 43 5.53 11.76 7.38
N THR A 44 4.63 11.01 8.02
CA THR A 44 4.15 9.71 7.52
C THR A 44 3.42 9.86 6.20
N LEU A 45 2.51 10.83 6.08
CA LEU A 45 1.80 11.09 4.82
C LEU A 45 2.73 11.60 3.71
N ALA A 46 3.67 12.49 4.05
CA ALA A 46 4.67 12.97 3.10
C ALA A 46 5.54 11.83 2.56
N LEU A 47 5.98 10.91 3.43
CA LEU A 47 6.78 9.76 3.02
C LEU A 47 5.97 8.77 2.18
N ALA A 48 4.69 8.54 2.49
CA ALA A 48 3.80 7.73 1.66
C ALA A 48 3.62 8.32 0.25
N ALA A 49 3.47 9.65 0.15
CA ALA A 49 3.39 10.36 -1.13
C ALA A 49 4.70 10.28 -1.92
N LEU A 50 5.84 10.46 -1.26
CA LEU A 50 7.17 10.30 -1.86
C LEU A 50 7.40 8.87 -2.35
N TRP A 51 7.00 7.87 -1.56
CA TRP A 51 7.09 6.47 -1.96
C TRP A 51 6.24 6.17 -3.19
N HIS A 52 5.00 6.66 -3.22
CA HIS A 52 4.08 6.47 -4.35
C HIS A 52 4.64 7.08 -5.64
N GLY A 53 5.11 8.31 -5.60
CA GLY A 53 5.58 9.08 -6.77
C GLY A 53 7.10 8.98 -6.99
N PRO A 54 7.91 9.93 -6.48
CA PRO A 54 9.32 10.10 -6.86
C PRO A 54 10.21 8.88 -6.57
N LEU A 55 9.88 8.07 -5.57
CA LEU A 55 10.63 6.85 -5.25
C LEU A 55 10.22 5.64 -6.11
N GLY A 56 9.25 5.81 -7.02
CA GLY A 56 8.85 4.81 -8.00
C GLY A 56 8.11 3.60 -7.44
N GLY A 57 7.48 3.73 -6.27
CA GLY A 57 6.70 2.65 -5.67
C GLY A 57 5.51 2.26 -6.54
N ALA A 58 4.78 3.25 -7.08
CA ALA A 58 3.66 3.04 -7.98
C ALA A 58 4.09 2.38 -9.31
N ASP A 59 5.19 2.84 -9.90
CA ASP A 59 5.70 2.29 -11.16
C ASP A 59 6.12 0.82 -11.00
N ARG A 60 6.84 0.52 -9.92
CA ARG A 60 7.24 -0.87 -9.60
C ARG A 60 6.04 -1.77 -9.41
N PHE A 61 5.00 -1.28 -8.72
CA PHE A 61 3.76 -2.02 -8.53
C PHE A 61 3.08 -2.30 -9.88
N THR A 62 2.94 -1.28 -10.73
CA THR A 62 2.34 -1.38 -12.06
C THR A 62 3.08 -2.41 -12.93
N VAL A 63 4.40 -2.28 -13.03
CA VAL A 63 5.23 -3.20 -13.83
C VAL A 63 5.09 -4.64 -13.35
N LEU A 64 5.07 -4.88 -12.03
CA LEU A 64 4.95 -6.24 -11.49
C LEU A 64 3.58 -6.84 -11.79
N VAL A 65 2.49 -6.09 -11.59
CA VAL A 65 1.13 -6.58 -11.84
C VAL A 65 0.91 -6.83 -13.32
N GLU A 66 1.27 -5.88 -14.20
CA GLU A 66 1.07 -5.99 -15.64
C GLU A 66 1.94 -7.12 -16.24
N ARG A 67 3.18 -7.29 -15.74
CA ARG A 67 4.02 -8.43 -16.16
C ARG A 67 3.40 -9.75 -15.76
N THR A 68 2.87 -9.88 -14.53
CA THR A 68 2.22 -11.11 -14.09
C THR A 68 0.95 -11.38 -14.91
N ALA A 69 0.14 -10.36 -15.16
CA ALA A 69 -1.03 -10.47 -16.01
C ALA A 69 -0.65 -10.90 -17.45
N ARG A 70 0.44 -10.34 -17.99
CA ARG A 70 0.96 -10.74 -19.31
C ARG A 70 1.39 -12.20 -19.34
N GLN A 71 2.10 -12.68 -18.32
CA GLN A 71 2.48 -14.09 -18.21
C GLN A 71 1.27 -15.02 -18.22
N VAL A 72 0.19 -14.65 -17.52
CA VAL A 72 -1.05 -15.42 -17.56
C VAL A 72 -1.65 -15.42 -18.96
N LEU A 73 -1.72 -14.28 -19.64
CA LEU A 73 -2.22 -14.21 -21.03
C LEU A 73 -1.40 -15.06 -21.99
N ASP A 74 -0.08 -15.12 -21.82
CA ASP A 74 0.81 -15.93 -22.65
C ASP A 74 0.58 -17.43 -22.43
N VAL A 75 0.32 -17.87 -21.19
CA VAL A 75 -0.04 -19.27 -20.88
C VAL A 75 -1.36 -19.68 -21.56
N TYR A 76 -2.31 -18.76 -21.68
CA TYR A 76 -3.59 -19.02 -22.36
C TYR A 76 -3.57 -18.70 -23.85
N GLU A 77 -2.38 -18.48 -24.43
CA GLU A 77 -2.18 -18.20 -25.86
C GLU A 77 -3.01 -17.01 -26.40
N MET A 78 -3.15 -15.97 -25.54
CA MET A 78 -3.91 -14.75 -25.88
C MET A 78 -2.99 -13.54 -26.17
N PRO A 79 -2.13 -13.59 -27.22
CA PRO A 79 -1.15 -12.54 -27.48
C PRO A 79 -1.78 -11.20 -27.89
N LYS A 80 -3.01 -11.22 -28.44
CA LYS A 80 -3.72 -10.02 -28.89
C LYS A 80 -4.50 -9.31 -27.79
N VAL A 81 -4.65 -9.95 -26.61
CA VAL A 81 -5.29 -9.35 -25.45
C VAL A 81 -4.26 -8.58 -24.64
N THR A 82 -4.62 -7.37 -24.23
CA THR A 82 -3.81 -6.51 -23.37
C THR A 82 -4.44 -6.40 -21.99
N ALA A 83 -3.59 -6.34 -20.96
CA ALA A 83 -4.01 -6.15 -19.58
C ALA A 83 -3.21 -4.99 -18.98
N ARG A 84 -3.89 -3.91 -18.57
CA ARG A 84 -3.26 -2.72 -18.00
C ARG A 84 -4.01 -2.26 -16.77
N LEU A 85 -3.28 -1.75 -15.78
CA LEU A 85 -3.91 -1.09 -14.64
C LEU A 85 -4.55 0.22 -15.07
N HIS A 86 -5.62 0.62 -14.39
CA HIS A 86 -6.27 1.90 -14.62
C HIS A 86 -5.40 3.05 -14.09
N HIS A 87 -5.05 4.03 -14.94
CA HIS A 87 -4.06 5.08 -14.67
C HIS A 87 -4.61 6.46 -14.31
N GLY A 88 -5.87 6.66 -14.33
CA GLY A 88 -6.41 8.00 -14.08
C GLY A 88 -7.51 8.08 -13.00
N PRO A 89 -7.22 8.03 -11.70
CA PRO A 89 -5.96 7.80 -10.97
C PRO A 89 -5.52 6.33 -10.97
N LEU A 90 -4.22 6.08 -10.76
CA LEU A 90 -3.71 4.71 -10.66
C LEU A 90 -4.46 3.94 -9.57
N SER A 91 -5.07 2.84 -9.96
CA SER A 91 -5.84 1.97 -9.07
C SER A 91 -5.51 0.50 -9.31
N ARG A 92 -5.89 -0.37 -8.39
CA ARG A 92 -5.70 -1.81 -8.50
C ARG A 92 -6.72 -2.51 -9.41
N ARG A 93 -7.41 -1.74 -10.27
CA ARG A 93 -8.31 -2.29 -11.28
C ARG A 93 -7.54 -2.58 -12.55
N LEU A 94 -7.66 -3.82 -13.02
CA LEU A 94 -7.05 -4.27 -14.28
C LEU A 94 -8.08 -4.18 -15.41
N VAL A 95 -7.72 -3.44 -16.43
CA VAL A 95 -8.55 -3.27 -17.65
C VAL A 95 -8.00 -4.21 -18.74
N LEU A 96 -8.85 -5.07 -19.23
CA LEU A 96 -8.56 -5.99 -20.35
C LEU A 96 -9.13 -5.40 -21.63
N ALA A 97 -8.40 -5.54 -22.73
CA ALA A 97 -8.84 -5.14 -24.06
C ALA A 97 -8.23 -6.04 -25.13
N GLY A 98 -9.01 -6.33 -26.18
CA GLY A 98 -8.57 -7.13 -27.30
C GLY A 98 -9.70 -7.96 -27.88
N PRO A 99 -9.46 -8.73 -28.97
CA PRO A 99 -10.44 -9.64 -29.52
C PRO A 99 -10.56 -10.90 -28.66
N ALA A 100 -11.77 -11.15 -28.15
CA ALA A 100 -12.12 -12.37 -27.42
C ALA A 100 -13.62 -12.62 -27.54
N ASP A 101 -14.04 -13.88 -27.51
CA ASP A 101 -15.46 -14.24 -27.45
C ASP A 101 -16.04 -14.05 -26.04
N ALA A 102 -17.34 -14.21 -25.89
CA ALA A 102 -18.03 -13.98 -24.60
C ALA A 102 -17.55 -14.94 -23.50
N PHE A 103 -17.24 -16.19 -23.84
CA PHE A 103 -16.73 -17.17 -22.89
C PHE A 103 -15.30 -16.84 -22.46
N GLN A 104 -14.42 -16.55 -23.43
CA GLN A 104 -13.03 -16.14 -23.16
C GLN A 104 -12.98 -14.87 -22.31
N THR A 105 -13.83 -13.90 -22.61
CA THR A 105 -13.93 -12.64 -21.83
C THR A 105 -14.26 -12.92 -20.36
N ALA A 106 -15.29 -13.74 -20.11
CA ALA A 106 -15.70 -14.07 -18.73
C ALA A 106 -14.60 -14.82 -17.97
N GLU A 107 -13.97 -15.79 -18.63
CA GLU A 107 -12.92 -16.61 -18.01
C GLU A 107 -11.64 -15.81 -17.76
N LEU A 108 -11.23 -14.97 -18.72
CA LEU A 108 -10.07 -14.08 -18.53
C LEU A 108 -10.30 -13.07 -17.40
N VAL A 109 -11.48 -12.48 -17.28
CA VAL A 109 -11.82 -11.59 -16.16
C VAL A 109 -11.71 -12.33 -14.83
N ARG A 110 -12.17 -13.58 -14.75
CA ARG A 110 -12.07 -14.42 -13.56
C ARG A 110 -10.61 -14.70 -13.20
N LEU A 111 -9.81 -15.16 -14.15
CA LEU A 111 -8.39 -15.48 -13.97
C LEU A 111 -7.57 -14.24 -13.58
N MET A 112 -7.78 -13.12 -14.27
CA MET A 112 -7.07 -11.87 -14.01
C MET A 112 -7.45 -11.24 -12.67
N SER A 113 -8.66 -11.47 -12.17
CA SER A 113 -9.05 -11.04 -10.82
C SER A 113 -8.30 -11.80 -9.71
N ALA A 114 -7.74 -12.97 -10.01
CA ALA A 114 -6.91 -13.75 -9.09
C ALA A 114 -5.43 -13.32 -9.10
N VAL A 115 -5.00 -12.44 -10.01
CA VAL A 115 -3.61 -11.95 -10.08
C VAL A 115 -3.28 -11.14 -8.83
N PRO A 116 -2.18 -11.46 -8.13
CA PRO A 116 -1.78 -10.73 -6.93
C PRO A 116 -1.54 -9.25 -7.20
N GLY A 117 -2.27 -8.39 -6.50
CA GLY A 117 -2.22 -6.94 -6.70
C GLY A 117 -3.46 -6.38 -7.39
N VAL A 118 -4.21 -7.18 -8.11
CA VAL A 118 -5.47 -6.80 -8.73
C VAL A 118 -6.60 -6.86 -7.70
N SER A 119 -7.41 -5.80 -7.61
CA SER A 119 -8.64 -5.80 -6.80
C SER A 119 -9.84 -6.28 -7.61
N ARG A 120 -9.87 -5.97 -8.89
CA ARG A 120 -10.89 -6.40 -9.85
C ARG A 120 -10.35 -6.29 -11.27
N ALA A 121 -10.58 -7.31 -12.09
CA ALA A 121 -10.38 -7.25 -13.53
C ALA A 121 -11.72 -6.98 -14.23
N GLN A 122 -11.67 -6.24 -15.34
CA GLN A 122 -12.86 -5.93 -16.15
C GLN A 122 -12.47 -5.83 -17.63
N TRP A 123 -13.42 -6.18 -18.51
CA TRP A 123 -13.28 -6.00 -19.94
C TRP A 123 -13.79 -4.62 -20.33
N SER A 124 -12.95 -3.84 -21.06
CA SER A 124 -13.18 -2.44 -21.45
C SER A 124 -13.29 -1.43 -20.28
N ALA A 125 -13.44 -0.15 -20.60
CA ALA A 125 -13.34 0.95 -19.65
C ALA A 125 -14.32 0.82 -18.49
N SER A 126 -13.79 0.89 -17.29
CA SER A 126 -14.54 0.84 -16.03
C SER A 126 -14.31 2.11 -15.20
N PRO A 127 -15.28 2.51 -14.36
CA PRO A 127 -15.04 3.60 -13.42
C PRO A 127 -13.82 3.33 -12.54
N ALA A 128 -13.07 4.37 -12.21
CA ALA A 128 -11.88 4.28 -11.37
C ALA A 128 -12.20 3.62 -10.02
N GLY A 129 -11.33 2.74 -9.56
CA GLY A 129 -11.36 2.21 -8.19
C GLY A 129 -10.75 3.22 -7.20
N PRO A 130 -10.64 2.85 -5.90
CA PRO A 130 -9.90 3.65 -4.95
C PRO A 130 -8.46 3.86 -5.45
N PRO A 131 -7.95 5.10 -5.38
CA PRO A 131 -6.58 5.39 -5.78
C PRO A 131 -5.57 4.61 -4.95
N LEU A 132 -4.56 4.02 -5.60
CA LEU A 132 -3.51 3.24 -4.93
C LEU A 132 -2.76 4.05 -3.86
N ILE A 133 -2.61 5.36 -4.06
CA ILE A 133 -1.99 6.26 -3.08
C ILE A 133 -2.76 6.30 -1.76
N LEU A 134 -4.09 6.26 -1.78
CA LEU A 134 -4.91 6.25 -0.56
C LEU A 134 -4.75 4.93 0.20
N GLU A 135 -4.68 3.81 -0.51
CA GLU A 135 -4.39 2.51 0.10
C GLU A 135 -2.98 2.50 0.73
N GLY A 136 -1.98 3.05 0.02
CA GLY A 136 -0.61 3.20 0.52
C GLY A 136 -0.50 4.11 1.74
N ALA A 137 -1.20 5.25 1.73
CA ALA A 137 -1.29 6.15 2.89
C ALA A 137 -1.98 5.46 4.07
N GLY A 138 -3.03 4.70 3.82
CA GLY A 138 -3.70 3.89 4.85
C GLY A 138 -2.74 2.88 5.50
N ALA A 139 -1.95 2.15 4.72
CA ALA A 139 -0.95 1.23 5.22
C ALA A 139 0.13 1.94 6.07
N ALA A 140 0.62 3.09 5.62
CA ALA A 140 1.58 3.90 6.37
C ALA A 140 1.00 4.41 7.69
N LEU A 141 -0.25 4.86 7.71
CA LEU A 141 -0.95 5.30 8.92
C LEU A 141 -1.18 4.15 9.91
N MET A 142 -1.53 2.96 9.42
CA MET A 142 -1.62 1.76 10.27
C MET A 142 -0.26 1.44 10.92
N GLY A 143 0.82 1.53 10.17
CA GLY A 143 2.18 1.42 10.71
C GLY A 143 2.45 2.48 11.77
N PHE A 144 2.13 3.74 11.51
CA PHE A 144 2.31 4.86 12.44
C PHE A 144 1.56 4.63 13.76
N LEU A 145 0.30 4.23 13.70
CA LEU A 145 -0.50 3.92 14.90
C LEU A 145 0.09 2.76 15.70
N LEU A 146 0.54 1.71 15.03
CA LEU A 146 1.22 0.59 15.68
C LEU A 146 2.54 1.02 16.32
N GLY A 147 3.31 1.87 15.64
CA GLY A 147 4.54 2.47 16.19
C GLY A 147 4.27 3.30 17.46
N LEU A 148 3.21 4.10 17.45
CA LEU A 148 2.77 4.85 18.65
C LEU A 148 2.38 3.90 19.80
N LEU A 149 1.65 2.83 19.50
CA LEU A 149 1.26 1.83 20.49
C LEU A 149 2.49 1.17 21.13
N LEU A 150 3.46 0.76 20.31
CA LEU A 150 4.70 0.17 20.81
C LEU A 150 5.48 1.16 21.70
N ALA A 151 5.60 2.43 21.27
CA ALA A 151 6.24 3.47 22.07
C ALA A 151 5.52 3.70 23.41
N TYR A 152 4.18 3.66 23.41
CA TYR A 152 3.37 3.77 24.63
C TYR A 152 3.62 2.59 25.59
N LEU A 153 3.65 1.36 25.07
CA LEU A 153 3.92 0.17 25.88
C LEU A 153 5.33 0.21 26.52
N VAL A 154 6.33 0.65 25.75
CA VAL A 154 7.69 0.82 26.26
C VAL A 154 7.72 1.86 27.39
N GLU A 155 7.04 3.00 27.22
CA GLU A 155 7.00 4.04 28.27
C GLU A 155 6.20 3.57 29.50
N LEU A 156 5.13 2.80 29.30
CA LEU A 156 4.36 2.23 30.41
C LEU A 156 5.21 1.25 31.22
N ARG A 157 5.92 0.34 30.53
CA ARG A 157 6.84 -0.61 31.18
C ARG A 157 7.95 0.11 31.96
N ARG A 158 8.51 1.17 31.36
CA ARG A 158 9.55 1.97 32.00
C ARG A 158 9.04 2.61 33.30
N ARG A 159 7.83 3.18 33.30
CA ARG A 159 7.21 3.77 34.48
C ARG A 159 6.92 2.74 35.56
N TYR A 160 6.43 1.58 35.17
CA TYR A 160 6.19 0.46 36.08
C TYR A 160 7.50 0.04 36.79
N ASN A 161 8.56 -0.20 36.02
CA ASN A 161 9.85 -0.61 36.60
C ASN A 161 10.47 0.47 37.51
N ALA A 162 10.25 1.75 37.21
CA ALA A 162 10.75 2.84 38.05
C ALA A 162 10.06 2.91 39.43
N GLN A 163 8.87 2.34 39.58
CA GLN A 163 8.15 2.29 40.87
C GLN A 163 8.68 1.20 41.82
N TRP A 164 9.41 0.22 41.31
CA TRP A 164 9.89 -0.94 42.08
C TRP A 164 11.39 -0.88 42.43
N ASN A 165 12.09 0.18 42.03
CA ASN A 165 13.52 0.36 42.30
C ASN A 165 13.79 1.30 43.46
N TRP A 166 12.99 1.21 44.53
CA TRP A 166 13.21 1.90 45.85
C TRP A 166 13.64 0.88 46.90
#